data_80bdd905ac7f572c879a49016b06af22
#
_entry.id   80bdd905ac7f572c879a49016b06af22
#
_cell.length_a   1.000
_cell.length_b   1.000
_cell.length_c   1.000
_cell.angle_alpha   90.00
_cell.angle_beta   90.00
_cell.angle_gamma   90.00
#
_symmetry.space_group_name_H-M   'P 1'
#
loop_
_entity.id
_entity.type
_entity.pdbx_description
1 polymer ?
#
loop_
_entity_poly.entity_id
_entity_poly.type
_entity_poly.pdbx_seq_one_letter_code
_entity_poly.pdbx_strand_id
1 'polypeptide(L)'
;MAGSRIAPVLAVIGAGYGDEGKGLFTDYLARKHSRFQGTKVPLVMRGNGGAQAGHTVVDGTRRHVFGHIGSGTMAGARTYLAENFIVNPMAFAPELEKVKALGMDPTVYAHSNCRVTTIFDMALNSLAELFRGRALHGSCGYGINETVTRNEAGYYLTMADIRAGTAVLATKLEDILREYVPGRLYAIGYQEWDRASATPQVRAQADIYLKTIMVQQEDRAAHCSALASRMQKDVHSIHLYDPKSFTWSGEPIIYEGAQGLLLDEYHGAFPHVTRSVTGVASAVRAAAEAGRTQVQPYYITRCYTTRHGAGPLYKEGEIITEDARSLPDETNMPNQHQGTLRFAPLNLGYLRNAIEQDMERARHVGQVFNVEVLQPKLVVTHLDQLGSKVQFAGWSYLIESEAAAKAIGNFLEVSVSHVSYGPEAKDVRESASEL
;
A
#
# COMPACT_ATOMS: atom_id res chain seq x y z
N MET A 1 33.36 7.26 24.19
CA MET A 1 32.43 7.88 23.22
C MET A 1 31.18 7.05 23.25
N ALA A 2 30.07 7.56 23.79
CA ALA A 2 28.78 6.90 23.74
C ALA A 2 28.36 6.87 22.27
N GLY A 3 28.36 5.68 21.67
CA GLY A 3 27.87 5.49 20.31
C GLY A 3 26.43 6.01 20.26
N SER A 4 26.14 6.98 19.41
CA SER A 4 24.78 7.45 19.17
C SER A 4 23.92 6.24 18.80
N ARG A 5 23.00 5.84 19.65
CA ARG A 5 22.03 4.78 19.30
C ARG A 5 21.31 5.23 18.03
N ILE A 6 21.46 4.46 16.98
CA ILE A 6 20.72 4.69 15.71
C ILE A 6 19.23 4.50 16.04
N ALA A 7 18.41 5.50 15.72
CA ALA A 7 16.99 5.46 16.01
C ALA A 7 16.27 4.29 15.28
N PRO A 8 15.23 3.69 15.87
CA PRO A 8 14.46 2.63 15.24
C PRO A 8 13.76 3.13 13.96
N VAL A 9 13.47 2.20 13.05
CA VAL A 9 12.52 2.45 11.95
C VAL A 9 11.11 2.52 12.53
N LEU A 10 10.39 3.60 12.26
CA LEU A 10 9.02 3.80 12.72
C LEU A 10 8.06 3.14 11.70
N ALA A 11 7.50 1.98 12.02
CA ALA A 11 6.68 1.21 11.08
C ALA A 11 5.19 1.54 11.24
N VAL A 12 4.61 2.20 10.24
CA VAL A 12 3.19 2.58 10.16
C VAL A 12 2.42 1.48 9.44
N ILE A 13 1.66 0.67 10.18
CA ILE A 13 0.97 -0.54 9.71
C ILE A 13 -0.53 -0.41 9.92
N GLY A 14 -1.33 -0.68 8.87
CA GLY A 14 -2.79 -0.74 9.00
C GLY A 14 -3.23 -2.02 9.71
N ALA A 15 -4.01 -1.91 10.79
CA ALA A 15 -4.45 -3.07 11.56
C ALA A 15 -5.66 -3.80 10.94
N GLY A 16 -6.46 -3.13 10.11
CA GLY A 16 -7.68 -3.65 9.48
C GLY A 16 -7.53 -4.00 8.00
N TYR A 17 -8.43 -3.45 7.16
CA TYR A 17 -8.49 -3.71 5.72
C TYR A 17 -7.86 -2.60 4.85
N GLY A 18 -7.05 -1.73 5.38
CA GLY A 18 -6.52 -0.54 4.71
C GLY A 18 -7.24 0.73 5.21
N ASP A 19 -7.13 1.85 4.54
CA ASP A 19 -7.88 3.10 4.79
C ASP A 19 -7.96 3.61 6.25
N GLU A 20 -7.01 3.22 7.11
CA GLU A 20 -6.99 3.57 8.53
C GLU A 20 -6.29 4.92 8.82
N GLY A 21 -5.80 5.63 7.78
CA GLY A 21 -5.09 6.90 7.98
C GLY A 21 -3.56 6.76 8.07
N LYS A 22 -2.98 5.72 7.44
CA LYS A 22 -1.51 5.55 7.39
C LYS A 22 -0.79 6.76 6.81
N GLY A 23 -1.33 7.36 5.73
CA GLY A 23 -0.76 8.57 5.12
C GLY A 23 -0.74 9.75 6.07
N LEU A 24 -1.83 9.99 6.79
CA LEU A 24 -1.95 11.02 7.82
C LEU A 24 -0.85 10.85 8.89
N PHE A 25 -0.71 9.64 9.45
CA PHE A 25 0.24 9.41 10.52
C PHE A 25 1.70 9.43 10.03
N THR A 26 1.95 8.98 8.79
CA THR A 26 3.27 9.11 8.14
C THR A 26 3.67 10.58 7.97
N ASP A 27 2.76 11.43 7.49
CA ASP A 27 2.99 12.87 7.35
C ASP A 27 3.22 13.53 8.72
N TYR A 28 2.44 13.15 9.74
CA TYR A 28 2.64 13.62 11.12
C TYR A 28 4.05 13.29 11.63
N LEU A 29 4.50 12.05 11.49
CA LEU A 29 5.83 11.63 11.92
C LEU A 29 6.92 12.36 11.13
N ALA A 30 6.74 12.52 9.82
CA ALA A 30 7.68 13.26 8.98
C ALA A 30 7.82 14.71 9.44
N ARG A 31 6.70 15.41 9.70
CA ARG A 31 6.71 16.79 10.23
C ARG A 31 7.35 16.88 11.61
N LYS A 32 7.04 15.93 12.49
CA LYS A 32 7.62 15.88 13.85
C LYS A 32 9.13 15.80 13.78
N HIS A 33 9.68 14.95 12.92
CA HIS A 33 11.11 14.76 12.77
C HIS A 33 11.80 15.86 11.93
N SER A 34 11.10 16.54 11.04
CA SER A 34 11.64 17.67 10.26
C SER A 34 11.82 18.96 11.09
N ARG A 35 11.09 19.09 12.20
CA ARG A 35 11.11 20.32 13.04
C ARG A 35 12.31 20.42 13.98
N PHE A 36 13.04 19.34 14.23
CA PHE A 36 14.19 19.37 15.12
C PHE A 36 15.43 19.90 14.36
N GLN A 37 15.97 21.03 14.79
CA GLN A 37 17.20 21.60 14.25
C GLN A 37 18.35 20.59 14.36
N GLY A 38 19.06 20.38 13.26
CA GLY A 38 20.18 19.44 13.18
C GLY A 38 19.81 17.99 12.84
N THR A 39 18.51 17.66 12.68
CA THR A 39 18.11 16.35 12.14
C THR A 39 18.21 16.32 10.63
N LYS A 40 18.62 15.18 10.09
CA LYS A 40 18.60 14.95 8.65
C LYS A 40 17.15 14.84 8.14
N VAL A 41 16.96 15.15 6.87
CA VAL A 41 15.65 15.04 6.21
C VAL A 41 15.10 13.62 6.37
N PRO A 42 13.84 13.45 6.85
CA PRO A 42 13.24 12.13 7.01
C PRO A 42 13.17 11.35 5.70
N LEU A 43 13.25 10.03 5.82
CA LEU A 43 13.05 9.09 4.73
C LEU A 43 11.77 8.30 4.94
N VAL A 44 10.82 8.39 4.01
CA VAL A 44 9.67 7.49 3.96
C VAL A 44 10.01 6.28 3.10
N MET A 45 9.91 5.10 3.68
CA MET A 45 10.24 3.84 3.05
C MET A 45 8.97 3.06 2.73
N ARG A 46 8.72 2.78 1.44
CA ARG A 46 7.62 1.95 0.95
C ARG A 46 8.17 0.55 0.65
N GLY A 47 7.77 -0.47 1.38
CA GLY A 47 8.43 -1.78 1.30
C GLY A 47 7.51 -2.96 0.98
N ASN A 48 6.24 -2.72 0.65
CA ASN A 48 5.30 -3.77 0.24
C ASN A 48 4.21 -3.23 -0.69
N GLY A 49 3.54 -4.10 -1.43
CA GLY A 49 2.51 -3.70 -2.39
C GLY A 49 3.09 -2.89 -3.55
N GLY A 50 2.37 -1.88 -3.99
CA GLY A 50 2.74 -0.97 -5.08
C GLY A 50 1.81 0.24 -5.09
N ALA A 51 1.69 0.92 -6.24
CA ALA A 51 0.91 2.16 -6.40
C ALA A 51 -0.61 2.02 -6.16
N GLN A 52 -1.15 0.81 -6.06
CA GLN A 52 -2.56 0.57 -5.76
C GLN A 52 -2.95 0.98 -4.33
N ALA A 53 -1.98 1.10 -3.43
CA ALA A 53 -2.22 1.58 -2.07
C ALA A 53 -2.07 3.11 -2.03
N GLY A 54 -3.16 3.81 -2.33
CA GLY A 54 -3.22 5.27 -2.27
C GLY A 54 -3.33 5.75 -0.82
N HIS A 55 -2.45 6.65 -0.43
CA HIS A 55 -2.44 7.26 0.91
C HIS A 55 -2.73 8.74 0.83
N THR A 56 -3.88 9.15 1.31
CA THR A 56 -4.29 10.55 1.28
C THR A 56 -3.61 11.35 2.39
N VAL A 57 -3.08 12.51 1.99
CA VAL A 57 -2.58 13.55 2.91
C VAL A 57 -3.29 14.86 2.60
N VAL A 58 -3.71 15.53 3.68
CA VAL A 58 -4.32 16.87 3.63
C VAL A 58 -3.43 17.83 4.42
N ASP A 59 -3.15 19.00 3.86
CA ASP A 59 -2.36 20.06 4.48
C ASP A 59 -2.95 21.43 4.07
N GLY A 60 -3.90 21.92 4.82
CA GLY A 60 -4.68 23.09 4.46
C GLY A 60 -5.47 22.87 3.17
N THR A 61 -5.14 23.65 2.14
CA THR A 61 -5.79 23.54 0.81
C THR A 61 -5.14 22.48 -0.09
N ARG A 62 -3.98 21.96 0.28
CA ARG A 62 -3.28 20.91 -0.49
C ARG A 62 -3.81 19.55 -0.10
N ARG A 63 -4.19 18.77 -1.10
CA ARG A 63 -4.63 17.38 -0.93
C ARG A 63 -4.02 16.52 -2.02
N HIS A 64 -3.42 15.40 -1.65
CA HIS A 64 -2.88 14.44 -2.62
C HIS A 64 -3.07 13.00 -2.13
N VAL A 65 -3.23 12.08 -3.09
CA VAL A 65 -3.25 10.64 -2.85
C VAL A 65 -1.95 10.06 -3.37
N PHE A 66 -1.05 9.74 -2.45
CA PHE A 66 0.28 9.21 -2.75
C PHE A 66 0.22 7.72 -3.08
N GLY A 67 0.79 7.32 -4.22
CA GLY A 67 0.88 5.92 -4.67
C GLY A 67 2.28 5.35 -4.51
N HIS A 68 3.24 5.87 -5.27
CA HIS A 68 4.67 5.51 -5.16
C HIS A 68 5.40 6.44 -4.19
N ILE A 69 5.15 7.73 -4.32
CA ILE A 69 5.79 8.77 -3.51
C ILE A 69 5.29 8.64 -2.08
N GLY A 70 6.18 8.75 -1.10
CA GLY A 70 5.84 8.60 0.31
C GLY A 70 5.01 9.78 0.84
N SER A 71 4.06 9.49 1.74
CA SER A 71 3.11 10.47 2.29
C SER A 71 3.79 11.62 3.06
N GLY A 72 5.01 11.43 3.56
CA GLY A 72 5.79 12.49 4.22
C GLY A 72 6.35 13.55 3.27
N THR A 73 6.11 13.46 1.96
CA THR A 73 6.64 14.41 0.96
C THR A 73 6.11 15.84 1.20
N MET A 74 4.90 16.02 1.71
CA MET A 74 4.39 17.36 2.09
C MET A 74 5.19 17.98 3.24
N ALA A 75 5.85 17.17 4.06
CA ALA A 75 6.79 17.59 5.10
C ALA A 75 8.25 17.67 4.62
N GLY A 76 8.52 17.51 3.33
CA GLY A 76 9.86 17.53 2.74
C GLY A 76 10.63 16.22 2.85
N ALA A 77 10.00 15.10 3.26
CA ALA A 77 10.65 13.80 3.33
C ALA A 77 11.02 13.26 1.94
N ARG A 78 12.14 12.52 1.88
CA ARG A 78 12.53 11.73 0.71
C ARG A 78 11.76 10.41 0.70
N THR A 79 11.67 9.78 -0.46
CA THR A 79 11.04 8.46 -0.63
C THR A 79 12.07 7.40 -0.98
N TYR A 80 11.95 6.21 -0.39
CA TYR A 80 12.68 5.01 -0.79
C TYR A 80 11.69 3.85 -1.03
N LEU A 81 11.71 3.32 -2.24
CA LEU A 81 10.99 2.12 -2.64
C LEU A 81 11.89 0.91 -2.37
N ALA A 82 11.65 0.18 -1.27
CA ALA A 82 12.44 -0.96 -0.86
C ALA A 82 12.18 -2.18 -1.76
N GLU A 83 13.01 -3.22 -1.68
CA GLU A 83 13.06 -4.33 -2.63
C GLU A 83 11.70 -4.96 -2.97
N ASN A 84 10.82 -5.12 -1.98
CA ASN A 84 9.51 -5.75 -2.19
C ASN A 84 8.41 -4.82 -2.71
N PHE A 85 8.69 -3.54 -2.90
CA PHE A 85 7.74 -2.61 -3.54
C PHE A 85 7.68 -2.87 -5.04
N ILE A 86 6.48 -2.78 -5.62
CA ILE A 86 6.25 -2.97 -7.06
C ILE A 86 6.09 -1.61 -7.72
N VAL A 87 7.05 -1.26 -8.58
CA VAL A 87 7.04 0.00 -9.33
C VAL A 87 6.17 -0.13 -10.58
N ASN A 88 5.26 0.80 -10.77
CA ASN A 88 4.46 0.91 -11.99
C ASN A 88 4.84 2.21 -12.74
N PRO A 89 5.65 2.16 -13.80
CA PRO A 89 6.10 3.35 -14.53
C PRO A 89 4.95 4.21 -15.04
N MET A 90 3.88 3.58 -15.55
CA MET A 90 2.72 4.28 -16.12
C MET A 90 1.90 5.04 -15.06
N ALA A 91 1.98 4.62 -13.79
CA ALA A 91 1.33 5.30 -12.67
C ALA A 91 2.25 6.32 -11.99
N PHE A 92 3.58 6.10 -11.98
CA PHE A 92 4.54 6.97 -11.34
C PHE A 92 4.65 8.35 -12.02
N ALA A 93 4.78 8.39 -13.34
CA ALA A 93 4.95 9.67 -14.05
C ALA A 93 3.77 10.65 -13.83
N PRO A 94 2.49 10.23 -13.98
CA PRO A 94 1.36 11.10 -13.66
C PRO A 94 1.28 11.52 -12.18
N GLU A 95 1.70 10.67 -11.25
CA GLU A 95 1.76 11.02 -9.84
C GLU A 95 2.81 12.11 -9.59
N LEU A 96 4.02 11.95 -10.16
CA LEU A 96 5.10 12.93 -10.04
C LEU A 96 4.67 14.30 -10.56
N GLU A 97 4.02 14.36 -11.72
CA GLU A 97 3.52 15.62 -12.30
C GLU A 97 2.48 16.30 -11.37
N LYS A 98 1.57 15.53 -10.78
CA LYS A 98 0.59 16.07 -9.80
C LYS A 98 1.29 16.60 -8.54
N VAL A 99 2.29 15.90 -8.03
CA VAL A 99 3.06 16.33 -6.85
C VAL A 99 3.83 17.61 -7.14
N LYS A 100 4.46 17.71 -8.32
CA LYS A 100 5.13 18.94 -8.77
C LYS A 100 4.17 20.11 -8.94
N ALA A 101 2.97 19.87 -9.47
CA ALA A 101 1.95 20.90 -9.61
C ALA A 101 1.47 21.47 -8.25
N LEU A 102 1.64 20.71 -7.14
CA LEU A 102 1.41 21.19 -5.78
C LEU A 102 2.62 21.95 -5.19
N GLY A 103 3.64 22.24 -6.00
CA GLY A 103 4.85 22.98 -5.58
C GLY A 103 5.87 22.13 -4.84
N MET A 104 5.84 20.80 -4.97
CA MET A 104 6.81 19.90 -4.34
C MET A 104 7.76 19.32 -5.37
N ASP A 105 9.03 19.07 -4.96
CA ASP A 105 10.03 18.40 -5.80
C ASP A 105 10.55 17.14 -5.05
N PRO A 106 9.87 15.99 -5.18
CA PRO A 106 10.19 14.81 -4.42
C PRO A 106 11.46 14.13 -4.93
N THR A 107 12.35 13.76 -4.01
CA THR A 107 13.47 12.87 -4.29
C THR A 107 13.07 11.43 -4.03
N VAL A 108 13.10 10.59 -5.07
CA VAL A 108 12.68 9.19 -5.00
C VAL A 108 13.85 8.28 -5.33
N TYR A 109 14.10 7.32 -4.44
CA TYR A 109 15.04 6.22 -4.63
C TYR A 109 14.29 4.91 -4.77
N ALA A 110 14.83 3.95 -5.50
CA ALA A 110 14.30 2.59 -5.56
C ALA A 110 15.43 1.56 -5.47
N HIS A 111 15.18 0.46 -4.76
CA HIS A 111 16.06 -0.70 -4.79
C HIS A 111 16.14 -1.24 -6.22
N SER A 112 17.33 -1.64 -6.66
CA SER A 112 17.56 -2.16 -8.01
C SER A 112 16.70 -3.38 -8.36
N ASN A 113 16.37 -4.21 -7.36
CA ASN A 113 15.55 -5.40 -7.50
C ASN A 113 14.03 -5.15 -7.38
N CYS A 114 13.57 -3.90 -7.15
CA CYS A 114 12.14 -3.63 -7.19
C CYS A 114 11.53 -4.19 -8.46
N ARG A 115 10.49 -5.02 -8.31
CA ARG A 115 9.74 -5.55 -9.44
C ARG A 115 9.02 -4.43 -10.18
N VAL A 116 8.89 -4.57 -11.49
CA VAL A 116 8.25 -3.56 -12.34
C VAL A 116 7.02 -4.14 -13.02
N THR A 117 5.90 -3.44 -12.87
CA THR A 117 4.65 -3.72 -13.59
C THR A 117 4.77 -3.27 -15.04
N THR A 118 4.28 -4.09 -15.95
CA THR A 118 4.15 -3.77 -17.37
C THR A 118 2.70 -3.45 -17.75
N ILE A 119 2.50 -2.84 -18.90
CA ILE A 119 1.16 -2.65 -19.46
C ILE A 119 0.47 -3.99 -19.73
N PHE A 120 1.24 -5.07 -19.96
CA PHE A 120 0.73 -6.43 -20.16
C PHE A 120 0.12 -6.97 -18.86
N ASP A 121 0.79 -6.76 -17.71
CA ASP A 121 0.26 -7.14 -16.40
C ASP A 121 -1.06 -6.41 -16.09
N MET A 122 -1.15 -5.12 -16.41
CA MET A 122 -2.37 -4.34 -16.23
C MET A 122 -3.51 -4.82 -17.13
N ALA A 123 -3.21 -5.13 -18.39
CA ALA A 123 -4.18 -5.64 -19.35
C ALA A 123 -4.69 -7.04 -18.93
N LEU A 124 -3.79 -7.95 -18.54
CA LEU A 124 -4.15 -9.29 -18.04
C LEU A 124 -5.01 -9.22 -16.78
N ASN A 125 -4.67 -8.33 -15.85
CA ASN A 125 -5.47 -8.10 -14.64
C ASN A 125 -6.90 -7.66 -14.99
N SER A 126 -7.03 -6.69 -15.87
CA SER A 126 -8.33 -6.16 -16.28
C SER A 126 -9.15 -7.20 -17.04
N LEU A 127 -8.53 -7.99 -17.92
CA LEU A 127 -9.18 -9.09 -18.61
C LEU A 127 -9.64 -10.17 -17.63
N ALA A 128 -8.82 -10.54 -16.64
CA ALA A 128 -9.21 -11.52 -15.62
C ALA A 128 -10.46 -11.10 -14.86
N GLU A 129 -10.58 -9.81 -14.48
CA GLU A 129 -11.80 -9.29 -13.85
C GLU A 129 -13.00 -9.32 -14.82
N LEU A 130 -12.83 -8.92 -16.07
CA LEU A 130 -13.91 -8.97 -17.07
C LEU A 130 -14.42 -10.38 -17.32
N PHE A 131 -13.52 -11.37 -17.39
CA PHE A 131 -13.89 -12.76 -17.66
C PHE A 131 -14.59 -13.42 -16.45
N ARG A 132 -14.31 -12.98 -15.21
CA ARG A 132 -15.02 -13.44 -14.01
C ARG A 132 -16.47 -12.94 -13.95
N GLY A 133 -16.81 -11.89 -14.65
CA GLY A 133 -18.18 -11.33 -14.65
C GLY A 133 -18.66 -10.96 -13.25
N ARG A 134 -19.68 -11.66 -12.73
CA ARG A 134 -20.24 -11.38 -11.39
C ARG A 134 -19.36 -11.84 -10.22
N ALA A 135 -18.37 -12.70 -10.46
CA ALA A 135 -17.43 -13.19 -9.45
C ALA A 135 -16.16 -12.32 -9.34
N LEU A 136 -16.31 -11.01 -9.51
CA LEU A 136 -15.23 -10.02 -9.39
C LEU A 136 -14.49 -10.17 -8.06
N HIS A 137 -13.16 -10.10 -8.10
CA HIS A 137 -12.34 -9.98 -6.89
C HIS A 137 -12.19 -8.52 -6.44
N GLY A 138 -12.52 -7.56 -7.29
CA GLY A 138 -12.46 -6.13 -7.01
C GLY A 138 -11.04 -5.58 -7.06
N SER A 139 -10.23 -6.02 -8.02
CA SER A 139 -8.88 -5.51 -8.20
C SER A 139 -8.92 -4.05 -8.70
N CYS A 140 -7.93 -3.27 -8.32
CA CYS A 140 -7.83 -1.85 -8.72
C CYS A 140 -7.27 -1.61 -10.12
N GLY A 141 -6.98 -2.66 -10.91
CA GLY A 141 -6.47 -2.56 -12.28
C GLY A 141 -4.98 -2.20 -12.42
N TYR A 142 -4.24 -2.08 -11.32
CA TYR A 142 -2.80 -1.74 -11.34
C TYR A 142 -1.88 -2.93 -11.71
N GLY A 143 -2.40 -4.13 -11.89
CA GLY A 143 -1.64 -5.29 -12.32
C GLY A 143 -0.73 -5.92 -11.27
N ILE A 144 -0.91 -5.63 -9.98
CA ILE A 144 -0.01 -6.09 -8.91
C ILE A 144 0.04 -7.62 -8.85
N ASN A 145 -1.11 -8.30 -8.82
CA ASN A 145 -1.17 -9.75 -8.78
C ASN A 145 -0.51 -10.37 -10.03
N GLU A 146 -0.77 -9.79 -11.21
CA GLU A 146 -0.19 -10.29 -12.46
C GLU A 146 1.33 -10.07 -12.50
N THR A 147 1.83 -8.94 -11.99
CA THR A 147 3.28 -8.72 -11.83
C THR A 147 3.92 -9.78 -10.94
N VAL A 148 3.30 -10.12 -9.80
CA VAL A 148 3.80 -11.17 -8.90
C VAL A 148 3.78 -12.52 -9.62
N THR A 149 2.65 -12.91 -10.22
CA THR A 149 2.47 -14.17 -10.93
C THR A 149 3.46 -14.33 -12.09
N ARG A 150 3.70 -13.26 -12.85
CA ARG A 150 4.68 -13.25 -13.94
C ARG A 150 6.11 -13.49 -13.42
N ASN A 151 6.49 -12.82 -12.34
CA ASN A 151 7.82 -13.02 -11.74
C ASN A 151 7.96 -14.46 -11.18
N GLU A 152 6.95 -15.01 -10.53
CA GLU A 152 6.95 -16.41 -10.05
C GLU A 152 7.08 -17.41 -11.19
N ALA A 153 6.56 -17.09 -12.38
CA ALA A 153 6.73 -17.87 -13.61
C ALA A 153 8.14 -17.72 -14.27
N GLY A 154 9.05 -16.95 -13.66
CA GLY A 154 10.42 -16.77 -14.13
C GLY A 154 10.64 -15.59 -15.09
N TYR A 155 9.59 -14.85 -15.46
CA TYR A 155 9.71 -13.69 -16.36
C TYR A 155 9.96 -12.41 -15.55
N TYR A 156 11.14 -12.32 -14.95
CA TYR A 156 11.56 -11.23 -14.08
C TYR A 156 11.76 -9.92 -14.85
N LEU A 157 11.23 -8.83 -14.29
CA LEU A 157 11.51 -7.48 -14.71
C LEU A 157 11.68 -6.58 -13.48
N THR A 158 12.83 -5.91 -13.38
CA THR A 158 13.24 -5.11 -12.21
C THR A 158 13.63 -3.68 -12.62
N MET A 159 13.83 -2.82 -11.62
CA MET A 159 14.34 -1.48 -11.85
C MET A 159 15.76 -1.48 -12.44
N ALA A 160 16.58 -2.48 -12.14
CA ALA A 160 17.88 -2.66 -12.80
C ALA A 160 17.72 -2.90 -14.32
N ASP A 161 16.73 -3.69 -14.73
CA ASP A 161 16.47 -3.93 -16.16
C ASP A 161 16.02 -2.65 -16.89
N ILE A 162 15.23 -1.81 -16.22
CA ILE A 162 14.88 -0.47 -16.77
C ILE A 162 16.14 0.35 -17.08
N ARG A 163 17.19 0.24 -16.27
CA ARG A 163 18.42 1.00 -16.41
C ARG A 163 19.47 0.32 -17.31
N ALA A 164 19.28 -0.94 -17.66
CA ALA A 164 20.22 -1.70 -18.50
C ALA A 164 20.25 -1.25 -19.98
N GLY A 165 19.32 -0.36 -20.37
CA GLY A 165 19.23 0.18 -21.73
C GLY A 165 17.99 -0.31 -22.48
N THR A 166 17.56 0.48 -23.46
CA THR A 166 16.30 0.26 -24.19
C THR A 166 16.26 -1.10 -24.91
N ALA A 167 17.36 -1.51 -25.53
CA ALA A 167 17.43 -2.78 -26.24
C ALA A 167 17.24 -3.99 -25.30
N VAL A 168 17.92 -4.00 -24.15
CA VAL A 168 17.80 -5.07 -23.16
C VAL A 168 16.37 -5.14 -22.61
N LEU A 169 15.80 -4.01 -22.27
CA LEU A 169 14.42 -3.92 -21.78
C LEU A 169 13.41 -4.38 -22.85
N ALA A 170 13.59 -3.95 -24.11
CA ALA A 170 12.73 -4.33 -25.22
C ALA A 170 12.73 -5.86 -25.44
N THR A 171 13.91 -6.50 -25.42
CA THR A 171 14.02 -7.97 -25.53
C THR A 171 13.25 -8.68 -24.41
N LYS A 172 13.40 -8.26 -23.15
CA LYS A 172 12.63 -8.84 -22.03
C LYS A 172 11.12 -8.65 -22.19
N LEU A 173 10.68 -7.48 -22.64
CA LEU A 173 9.26 -7.23 -22.91
C LEU A 173 8.73 -8.11 -24.04
N GLU A 174 9.54 -8.34 -25.09
CA GLU A 174 9.18 -9.24 -26.20
C GLU A 174 9.08 -10.70 -25.75
N ASP A 175 9.99 -11.18 -24.90
CA ASP A 175 9.93 -12.52 -24.31
C ASP A 175 8.68 -12.70 -23.44
N ILE A 176 8.34 -11.71 -22.61
CA ILE A 176 7.09 -11.71 -21.83
C ILE A 176 5.87 -11.80 -22.74
N LEU A 177 5.83 -10.98 -23.79
CA LEU A 177 4.70 -10.93 -24.71
C LEU A 177 4.56 -12.23 -25.54
N ARG A 178 5.68 -12.82 -25.95
CA ARG A 178 5.73 -14.01 -26.80
C ARG A 178 5.48 -15.30 -26.01
N GLU A 179 6.09 -15.43 -24.83
CA GLU A 179 6.17 -16.71 -24.13
C GLU A 179 5.21 -16.79 -22.93
N TYR A 180 5.10 -15.72 -22.14
CA TYR A 180 4.29 -15.72 -20.93
C TYR A 180 2.81 -15.38 -21.20
N VAL A 181 2.54 -14.32 -21.96
CA VAL A 181 1.18 -13.79 -22.15
C VAL A 181 0.19 -14.81 -22.71
N PRO A 182 0.52 -15.63 -23.73
CA PRO A 182 -0.44 -16.60 -24.28
C PRO A 182 -0.90 -17.65 -23.25
N GLY A 183 0.04 -18.21 -22.47
CA GLY A 183 -0.28 -19.17 -21.41
C GLY A 183 -1.09 -18.52 -20.29
N ARG A 184 -0.80 -17.27 -19.96
CA ARG A 184 -1.55 -16.53 -18.94
C ARG A 184 -2.96 -16.18 -19.39
N LEU A 185 -3.16 -15.79 -20.64
CA LEU A 185 -4.51 -15.59 -21.24
C LEU A 185 -5.36 -16.84 -21.12
N TYR A 186 -4.78 -18.01 -21.46
CA TYR A 186 -5.46 -19.29 -21.26
C TYR A 186 -5.85 -19.49 -19.79
N ALA A 187 -4.93 -19.31 -18.86
CA ALA A 187 -5.15 -19.52 -17.44
C ALA A 187 -6.20 -18.58 -16.79
N ILE A 188 -6.44 -17.40 -17.35
CA ILE A 188 -7.48 -16.48 -16.87
C ILE A 188 -8.85 -16.70 -17.55
N GLY A 189 -8.99 -17.76 -18.38
CA GLY A 189 -10.27 -18.17 -18.97
C GLY A 189 -10.64 -17.44 -20.27
N TYR A 190 -9.67 -16.96 -21.04
CA TYR A 190 -9.97 -16.27 -22.30
C TYR A 190 -10.71 -17.16 -23.31
N GLN A 191 -10.42 -18.46 -23.38
CA GLN A 191 -11.06 -19.37 -24.33
C GLN A 191 -12.48 -19.75 -23.92
N GLU A 192 -12.75 -19.80 -22.63
CA GLU A 192 -14.07 -20.09 -22.06
C GLU A 192 -14.97 -18.84 -21.99
N TRP A 193 -14.40 -17.65 -22.23
CA TRP A 193 -15.17 -16.42 -22.16
C TRP A 193 -16.18 -16.30 -23.29
N ASP A 194 -17.48 -16.32 -22.91
CA ASP A 194 -18.56 -16.14 -23.87
C ASP A 194 -18.69 -14.67 -24.30
N ARG A 195 -17.92 -14.33 -25.33
CA ARG A 195 -17.92 -13.00 -25.91
C ARG A 195 -19.31 -12.61 -26.47
N ALA A 196 -20.10 -13.56 -26.96
CA ALA A 196 -21.40 -13.28 -27.54
C ALA A 196 -22.42 -12.80 -26.49
N SER A 197 -22.40 -13.39 -25.30
CA SER A 197 -23.25 -13.01 -24.17
C SER A 197 -22.78 -11.74 -23.44
N ALA A 198 -21.57 -11.27 -23.67
CA ALA A 198 -21.07 -10.06 -23.04
C ALA A 198 -21.75 -8.80 -23.59
N THR A 199 -21.94 -7.78 -22.74
CA THR A 199 -22.50 -6.49 -23.20
C THR A 199 -21.55 -5.78 -24.19
N PRO A 200 -22.07 -4.89 -25.06
CA PRO A 200 -21.22 -4.13 -25.98
C PRO A 200 -20.09 -3.36 -25.26
N GLN A 201 -20.34 -2.83 -24.08
CA GLN A 201 -19.35 -2.10 -23.26
C GLN A 201 -18.25 -3.02 -22.79
N VAL A 202 -18.58 -4.20 -22.25
CA VAL A 202 -17.61 -5.21 -21.81
C VAL A 202 -16.76 -5.71 -22.98
N ARG A 203 -17.38 -5.95 -24.15
CA ARG A 203 -16.63 -6.33 -25.36
C ARG A 203 -15.64 -5.25 -25.79
N ALA A 204 -16.09 -4.01 -25.89
CA ALA A 204 -15.23 -2.89 -26.27
C ALA A 204 -14.04 -2.70 -25.31
N GLN A 205 -14.28 -2.85 -24.01
CA GLN A 205 -13.23 -2.77 -23.01
C GLN A 205 -12.24 -3.95 -23.12
N ALA A 206 -12.73 -5.17 -23.31
CA ALA A 206 -11.86 -6.33 -23.53
C ALA A 206 -11.00 -6.16 -24.79
N ASP A 207 -11.58 -5.62 -25.89
CA ASP A 207 -10.83 -5.40 -27.14
C ASP A 207 -9.67 -4.41 -26.97
N ILE A 208 -9.82 -3.38 -26.13
CA ILE A 208 -8.73 -2.45 -25.80
C ILE A 208 -7.57 -3.20 -25.12
N TYR A 209 -7.87 -4.03 -24.12
CA TYR A 209 -6.83 -4.79 -23.41
C TYR A 209 -6.23 -5.88 -24.28
N LEU A 210 -7.04 -6.62 -25.04
CA LEU A 210 -6.54 -7.64 -25.97
C LEU A 210 -5.62 -7.03 -27.03
N LYS A 211 -5.95 -5.87 -27.58
CA LYS A 211 -5.11 -5.16 -28.53
C LYS A 211 -3.73 -4.79 -27.98
N THR A 212 -3.64 -4.56 -26.68
CA THR A 212 -2.37 -4.26 -25.99
C THR A 212 -1.43 -5.47 -25.93
N ILE A 213 -1.99 -6.70 -25.88
CA ILE A 213 -1.23 -7.94 -25.64
C ILE A 213 -1.24 -8.92 -26.82
N MET A 214 -2.16 -8.78 -27.76
CA MET A 214 -2.23 -9.60 -28.99
C MET A 214 -1.57 -8.86 -30.16
N VAL A 215 -0.30 -8.53 -30.03
CA VAL A 215 0.48 -7.82 -31.05
C VAL A 215 0.95 -8.80 -32.13
N GLN A 216 0.77 -8.44 -33.41
CA GLN A 216 1.24 -9.25 -34.52
C GLN A 216 2.76 -9.44 -34.48
N GLN A 217 3.24 -10.56 -35.01
CA GLN A 217 4.65 -10.94 -34.90
C GLN A 217 5.59 -9.90 -35.53
N GLU A 218 5.23 -9.35 -36.67
CA GLU A 218 5.99 -8.33 -37.39
C GLU A 218 6.08 -7.01 -36.66
N ASP A 219 5.13 -6.68 -35.79
CA ASP A 219 5.07 -5.41 -35.05
C ASP A 219 5.68 -5.50 -33.63
N ARG A 220 5.95 -6.70 -33.12
CA ARG A 220 6.35 -6.92 -31.71
C ARG A 220 7.61 -6.18 -31.32
N ALA A 221 8.65 -6.27 -32.14
CA ALA A 221 9.93 -5.62 -31.85
C ALA A 221 9.79 -4.10 -31.74
N ALA A 222 9.05 -3.48 -32.67
CA ALA A 222 8.77 -2.05 -32.66
C ALA A 222 7.91 -1.66 -31.46
N HIS A 223 6.87 -2.41 -31.15
CA HIS A 223 5.99 -2.21 -30.02
C HIS A 223 6.77 -2.27 -28.69
N CYS A 224 7.57 -3.32 -28.47
CA CYS A 224 8.34 -3.50 -27.25
C CYS A 224 9.46 -2.44 -27.11
N SER A 225 10.08 -2.02 -28.21
CA SER A 225 11.07 -0.93 -28.21
C SER A 225 10.44 0.42 -27.81
N ALA A 226 9.28 0.74 -28.34
CA ALA A 226 8.53 1.95 -27.99
C ALA A 226 8.10 1.91 -26.52
N LEU A 227 7.61 0.76 -26.05
CA LEU A 227 7.23 0.57 -24.65
C LEU A 227 8.42 0.69 -23.70
N ALA A 228 9.58 0.09 -24.03
CA ALA A 228 10.80 0.19 -23.27
C ALA A 228 11.25 1.64 -23.11
N SER A 229 11.28 2.39 -24.21
CA SER A 229 11.64 3.82 -24.20
C SER A 229 10.69 4.64 -23.35
N ARG A 230 9.37 4.35 -23.39
CA ARG A 230 8.36 4.99 -22.58
C ARG A 230 8.56 4.69 -21.11
N MET A 231 8.73 3.42 -20.73
CA MET A 231 8.94 3.03 -19.32
C MET A 231 10.18 3.67 -18.72
N GLN A 232 11.29 3.75 -19.47
CA GLN A 232 12.51 4.44 -19.05
C GLN A 232 12.27 5.93 -18.80
N LYS A 233 11.55 6.59 -19.71
CA LYS A 233 11.18 8.01 -19.57
C LYS A 233 10.31 8.22 -18.33
N ASP A 234 9.32 7.36 -18.10
CA ASP A 234 8.34 7.50 -17.04
C ASP A 234 8.97 7.41 -15.63
N VAL A 235 10.10 6.69 -15.47
CA VAL A 235 10.81 6.57 -14.19
C VAL A 235 12.21 7.18 -14.18
N HIS A 236 12.53 8.06 -15.13
CA HIS A 236 13.89 8.64 -15.28
C HIS A 236 14.37 9.37 -14.01
N SER A 237 13.47 9.97 -13.24
CA SER A 237 13.74 10.71 -12.01
C SER A 237 13.92 9.83 -10.76
N ILE A 238 13.65 8.51 -10.86
CA ILE A 238 13.92 7.59 -9.75
C ILE A 238 15.41 7.26 -9.72
N HIS A 239 16.09 7.52 -8.61
CA HIS A 239 17.47 7.14 -8.40
C HIS A 239 17.57 5.68 -7.98
N LEU A 240 18.41 4.87 -8.64
CA LEU A 240 18.68 3.53 -8.15
C LEU A 240 19.48 3.58 -6.86
N TYR A 241 19.11 2.78 -5.91
CA TYR A 241 19.76 2.56 -4.64
C TYR A 241 20.31 1.13 -4.57
N ASP A 242 21.56 1.01 -4.21
CA ASP A 242 22.20 -0.25 -3.87
C ASP A 242 22.65 -0.21 -2.40
N PRO A 243 22.08 -1.04 -1.51
CA PRO A 243 22.46 -1.08 -0.10
C PRO A 243 23.95 -1.33 0.15
N LYS A 244 24.65 -1.96 -0.79
CA LYS A 244 26.09 -2.25 -0.69
C LYS A 244 26.97 -1.01 -0.91
N SER A 245 26.47 -0.04 -1.65
CA SER A 245 27.21 1.16 -2.02
C SER A 245 26.87 2.39 -1.17
N PHE A 246 25.74 2.39 -0.47
CA PHE A 246 25.26 3.53 0.30
C PHE A 246 24.44 3.07 1.51
N THR A 247 24.60 3.72 2.65
CA THR A 247 23.80 3.45 3.87
C THR A 247 23.07 4.70 4.33
N TRP A 248 21.83 4.52 4.77
CA TRP A 248 21.04 5.56 5.41
C TRP A 248 21.51 5.77 6.84
N SER A 249 22.46 6.68 7.07
CA SER A 249 23.03 6.92 8.39
C SER A 249 22.50 8.21 9.02
N GLY A 250 21.75 8.05 10.12
CA GLY A 250 21.27 9.17 10.94
C GLY A 250 19.97 9.85 10.50
N GLU A 251 19.41 9.50 9.33
CA GLU A 251 18.07 9.95 8.95
C GLU A 251 16.99 9.26 9.80
N PRO A 252 15.93 9.98 10.23
CA PRO A 252 14.71 9.35 10.70
C PRO A 252 14.09 8.54 9.55
N ILE A 253 13.80 7.26 9.79
CA ILE A 253 13.17 6.38 8.80
C ILE A 253 11.77 6.04 9.25
N ILE A 254 10.80 6.28 8.39
CA ILE A 254 9.39 5.94 8.56
C ILE A 254 9.05 4.89 7.49
N TYR A 255 8.76 3.67 7.92
CA TYR A 255 8.22 2.64 7.03
C TYR A 255 6.72 2.84 6.88
N GLU A 256 6.26 3.08 5.68
CA GLU A 256 4.86 3.28 5.36
C GLU A 256 4.31 2.03 4.68
N GLY A 257 3.55 1.21 5.43
CA GLY A 257 2.95 -0.02 4.96
C GLY A 257 1.80 0.22 3.99
N ALA A 258 1.62 -0.68 3.04
CA ALA A 258 0.49 -0.70 2.12
C ALA A 258 -0.58 -1.69 2.60
N GLN A 259 -1.86 -1.35 2.43
CA GLN A 259 -2.99 -2.16 2.86
C GLN A 259 -3.09 -2.31 4.40
N GLY A 260 -3.73 -3.37 4.89
CA GLY A 260 -3.86 -3.67 6.31
C GLY A 260 -3.74 -5.16 6.58
N LEU A 261 -3.57 -5.55 7.85
CA LEU A 261 -3.30 -6.92 8.27
C LEU A 261 -4.37 -7.92 7.81
N LEU A 262 -5.65 -7.51 7.78
CA LEU A 262 -6.76 -8.38 7.38
C LEU A 262 -6.82 -8.63 5.86
N LEU A 263 -5.92 -7.99 5.07
CA LEU A 263 -5.71 -8.25 3.65
C LEU A 263 -4.38 -8.96 3.35
N ASP A 264 -3.61 -9.35 4.37
CA ASP A 264 -2.34 -10.06 4.20
C ASP A 264 -2.52 -11.36 3.41
N GLU A 265 -1.55 -11.69 2.53
CA GLU A 265 -1.63 -12.87 1.66
C GLU A 265 -1.66 -14.20 2.41
N TYR A 266 -1.12 -14.26 3.65
CA TYR A 266 -1.07 -15.47 4.47
C TYR A 266 -2.15 -15.52 5.56
N HIS A 267 -2.63 -14.38 6.03
CA HIS A 267 -3.54 -14.28 7.17
C HIS A 267 -4.92 -13.72 6.81
N GLY A 268 -5.08 -13.13 5.63
CA GLY A 268 -6.35 -12.60 5.16
C GLY A 268 -7.33 -13.68 4.71
N ALA A 269 -8.58 -13.28 4.43
CA ALA A 269 -9.65 -14.17 3.96
C ALA A 269 -9.48 -14.45 2.44
N PHE A 270 -8.73 -15.48 2.09
CA PHE A 270 -8.55 -15.90 0.69
C PHE A 270 -9.90 -16.20 0.01
N PRO A 271 -10.13 -15.83 -1.27
CA PRO A 271 -9.21 -15.19 -2.23
C PRO A 271 -9.16 -13.65 -2.14
N HIS A 272 -9.83 -13.03 -1.18
CA HIS A 272 -9.98 -11.58 -1.05
C HIS A 272 -8.82 -10.97 -0.23
N VAL A 273 -7.60 -11.19 -0.69
CA VAL A 273 -6.33 -10.74 -0.08
C VAL A 273 -5.50 -9.95 -1.11
N THR A 274 -4.50 -9.22 -0.64
CA THR A 274 -3.44 -8.67 -1.48
C THR A 274 -2.26 -9.64 -1.56
N ARG A 275 -1.60 -9.76 -2.71
CA ARG A 275 -0.39 -10.58 -2.89
C ARG A 275 0.84 -9.85 -2.31
N SER A 276 0.79 -9.63 -0.99
CA SER A 276 1.80 -8.88 -0.27
C SER A 276 1.75 -9.17 1.23
N VAL A 277 2.91 -9.19 1.88
CA VAL A 277 3.05 -9.18 3.34
C VAL A 277 2.79 -7.76 3.83
N THR A 278 1.67 -7.55 4.52
CA THR A 278 1.20 -6.21 4.90
C THR A 278 1.66 -5.76 6.28
N GLY A 279 2.20 -6.67 7.07
CA GLY A 279 2.57 -6.44 8.47
C GLY A 279 4.01 -5.97 8.69
N VAL A 280 4.40 -5.98 9.96
CA VAL A 280 5.71 -5.52 10.49
C VAL A 280 6.88 -6.34 9.92
N ALA A 281 6.65 -7.60 9.54
CA ALA A 281 7.70 -8.42 8.92
C ALA A 281 8.32 -7.79 7.66
N SER A 282 7.52 -7.06 6.86
CA SER A 282 8.02 -6.29 5.72
C SER A 282 8.87 -5.09 6.16
N ALA A 283 8.49 -4.42 7.25
CA ALA A 283 9.27 -3.32 7.82
C ALA A 283 10.62 -3.81 8.38
N VAL A 284 10.65 -5.00 8.98
CA VAL A 284 11.88 -5.63 9.47
C VAL A 284 12.88 -5.89 8.33
N ARG A 285 12.42 -6.44 7.20
CA ARG A 285 13.26 -6.66 6.01
C ARG A 285 13.81 -5.34 5.47
N ALA A 286 12.95 -4.34 5.32
CA ALA A 286 13.33 -3.02 4.84
C ALA A 286 14.27 -2.29 5.83
N ALA A 287 14.11 -2.50 7.14
CA ALA A 287 15.02 -1.98 8.16
C ALA A 287 16.42 -2.61 8.03
N ALA A 288 16.50 -3.93 7.88
CA ALA A 288 17.76 -4.63 7.66
C ALA A 288 18.46 -4.16 6.38
N GLU A 289 17.72 -3.99 5.28
CA GLU A 289 18.21 -3.44 4.01
C GLU A 289 18.79 -2.02 4.19
N ALA A 290 18.19 -1.21 5.06
CA ALA A 290 18.66 0.13 5.41
C ALA A 290 19.78 0.14 6.48
N GLY A 291 20.27 -1.01 6.93
CA GLY A 291 21.28 -1.11 7.97
C GLY A 291 20.77 -0.72 9.36
N ARG A 292 19.46 -0.88 9.62
CA ARG A 292 18.81 -0.60 10.91
C ARG A 292 18.60 -1.88 11.70
N THR A 293 18.75 -1.79 13.02
CA THR A 293 18.69 -2.94 13.92
C THR A 293 17.46 -2.95 14.81
N GLN A 294 16.58 -1.95 14.69
CA GLN A 294 15.37 -1.86 15.49
C GLN A 294 14.19 -1.34 14.66
N VAL A 295 13.00 -1.89 14.91
CA VAL A 295 11.71 -1.44 14.34
C VAL A 295 10.75 -1.15 15.49
N GLN A 296 10.12 0.04 15.48
CA GLN A 296 9.02 0.41 16.35
C GLN A 296 7.71 0.32 15.58
N PRO A 297 6.87 -0.70 15.84
CA PRO A 297 5.57 -0.81 15.20
C PRO A 297 4.56 0.22 15.73
N TYR A 298 3.82 0.84 14.81
CA TYR A 298 2.61 1.63 15.06
C TYR A 298 1.47 0.98 14.28
N TYR A 299 0.53 0.36 14.97
CA TYR A 299 -0.69 -0.15 14.35
C TYR A 299 -1.73 0.95 14.28
N ILE A 300 -2.21 1.22 13.08
CA ILE A 300 -3.22 2.25 12.83
C ILE A 300 -4.57 1.58 12.68
N THR A 301 -5.57 2.05 13.40
CA THR A 301 -6.96 1.61 13.25
C THR A 301 -7.91 2.80 13.27
N ARG A 302 -9.03 2.69 12.56
CA ARG A 302 -10.20 3.55 12.81
C ARG A 302 -10.91 3.07 14.07
N CYS A 303 -11.82 3.85 14.56
CA CYS A 303 -12.78 3.46 15.61
C CYS A 303 -13.98 2.65 15.07
N TYR A 304 -14.01 2.37 13.77
CA TYR A 304 -14.96 1.51 13.06
C TYR A 304 -14.24 0.80 11.91
N THR A 305 -14.87 -0.22 11.33
CA THR A 305 -14.28 -0.98 10.22
C THR A 305 -14.75 -0.45 8.87
N THR A 306 -13.83 -0.29 7.93
CA THR A 306 -14.12 -0.06 6.52
C THR A 306 -13.48 -1.12 5.65
N ARG A 307 -14.08 -1.44 4.50
CA ARG A 307 -13.51 -2.34 3.51
C ARG A 307 -13.88 -1.93 2.09
N HIS A 308 -12.89 -1.86 1.21
CA HIS A 308 -13.08 -1.81 -0.22
C HIS A 308 -13.18 -3.20 -0.85
N GLY A 309 -13.89 -3.27 -1.99
CA GLY A 309 -13.96 -4.47 -2.81
C GLY A 309 -14.73 -5.62 -2.17
N ALA A 310 -14.64 -6.79 -2.81
CA ALA A 310 -15.31 -8.00 -2.39
C ALA A 310 -14.67 -8.63 -1.13
N GLY A 311 -15.33 -9.63 -0.59
CA GLY A 311 -14.89 -10.39 0.57
C GLY A 311 -15.69 -10.11 1.84
N PRO A 312 -15.52 -10.95 2.89
CA PRO A 312 -16.34 -10.87 4.08
C PRO A 312 -16.06 -9.59 4.88
N LEU A 313 -17.13 -8.96 5.36
CA LEU A 313 -17.08 -7.88 6.34
C LEU A 313 -18.07 -8.22 7.47
N TYR A 314 -17.52 -8.57 8.63
CA TYR A 314 -18.32 -8.99 9.77
C TYR A 314 -19.18 -7.84 10.27
N LYS A 315 -20.49 -8.09 10.45
CA LYS A 315 -21.47 -7.11 10.90
C LYS A 315 -21.65 -5.91 9.95
N GLU A 316 -21.43 -6.13 8.64
CA GLU A 316 -21.65 -5.11 7.63
C GLU A 316 -23.05 -4.50 7.70
N GLY A 317 -23.10 -3.17 7.66
CA GLY A 317 -24.37 -2.41 7.71
C GLY A 317 -25.06 -2.37 9.06
N GLU A 318 -24.46 -2.91 10.13
CA GLU A 318 -24.95 -2.69 11.50
C GLU A 318 -24.61 -1.27 12.01
N ILE A 319 -25.21 -0.88 13.10
CA ILE A 319 -25.01 0.44 13.72
C ILE A 319 -23.56 0.58 14.18
N ILE A 320 -22.94 1.69 13.81
CA ILE A 320 -21.56 2.06 14.21
C ILE A 320 -21.62 3.12 15.32
N THR A 321 -22.48 4.12 15.15
CA THR A 321 -22.74 5.15 16.15
C THR A 321 -24.22 5.12 16.53
N GLU A 322 -24.63 5.95 17.48
CA GLU A 322 -26.01 6.01 17.97
C GLU A 322 -27.05 6.12 16.82
N ASP A 323 -26.71 6.87 15.74
CA ASP A 323 -27.64 7.17 14.65
C ASP A 323 -27.12 6.74 13.25
N ALA A 324 -25.90 6.18 13.13
CA ALA A 324 -25.28 5.94 11.85
C ALA A 324 -24.78 4.51 11.63
N ARG A 325 -25.05 3.98 10.42
CA ARG A 325 -24.51 2.71 9.90
C ARG A 325 -23.38 2.90 8.90
N SER A 326 -23.21 4.13 8.41
CA SER A 326 -22.12 4.56 7.55
C SER A 326 -21.69 5.96 7.94
N LEU A 327 -20.43 6.30 7.73
CA LEU A 327 -19.85 7.56 8.12
C LEU A 327 -19.27 8.26 6.88
N PRO A 328 -19.17 9.61 6.88
CA PRO A 328 -18.62 10.34 5.75
C PRO A 328 -17.21 9.88 5.41
N ASP A 329 -16.95 9.62 4.15
CA ASP A 329 -15.60 9.37 3.62
C ASP A 329 -15.44 10.12 2.27
N GLU A 330 -14.80 11.26 2.31
CA GLU A 330 -14.55 12.09 1.14
C GLU A 330 -13.38 11.58 0.28
N THR A 331 -12.64 10.61 0.78
CA THR A 331 -11.41 10.10 0.16
C THR A 331 -11.70 8.96 -0.80
N ASN A 332 -12.60 8.06 -0.40
CA ASN A 332 -12.85 6.79 -1.08
C ASN A 332 -14.09 6.87 -1.97
N MET A 333 -13.97 7.65 -3.05
CA MET A 333 -15.06 7.78 -4.04
C MET A 333 -15.33 6.43 -4.72
N PRO A 334 -16.60 6.11 -5.04
CA PRO A 334 -16.96 4.92 -5.78
C PRO A 334 -16.18 4.80 -7.08
N ASN A 335 -15.66 3.61 -7.38
CA ASN A 335 -14.97 3.34 -8.64
C ASN A 335 -15.45 2.02 -9.26
N GLN A 336 -15.24 1.88 -10.59
CA GLN A 336 -15.73 0.74 -11.35
C GLN A 336 -15.10 -0.61 -10.98
N HIS A 337 -13.95 -0.60 -10.29
CA HIS A 337 -13.21 -1.82 -9.95
C HIS A 337 -13.57 -2.35 -8.56
N GLN A 338 -13.78 -1.45 -7.58
CA GLN A 338 -13.95 -1.83 -6.18
C GLN A 338 -15.32 -1.44 -5.60
N GLY A 339 -16.15 -0.71 -6.38
CA GLY A 339 -17.46 -0.25 -5.93
C GLY A 339 -17.39 0.87 -4.87
N THR A 340 -18.27 0.79 -3.88
CA THR A 340 -18.36 1.74 -2.77
C THR A 340 -17.62 1.22 -1.53
N LEU A 341 -17.17 2.14 -0.68
CA LEU A 341 -16.65 1.79 0.64
C LEU A 341 -17.76 1.17 1.50
N ARG A 342 -17.45 0.08 2.16
CA ARG A 342 -18.36 -0.69 3.03
C ARG A 342 -18.01 -0.46 4.48
N PHE A 343 -19.01 -0.48 5.38
CA PHE A 343 -18.87 -0.08 6.77
C PHE A 343 -19.39 -1.15 7.72
N ALA A 344 -18.74 -1.29 8.87
CA ALA A 344 -19.15 -2.15 9.97
C ALA A 344 -18.65 -1.61 11.33
N PRO A 345 -19.28 -2.00 12.45
CA PRO A 345 -18.67 -1.80 13.77
C PRO A 345 -17.29 -2.46 13.86
N LEU A 346 -16.38 -1.84 14.61
CA LEU A 346 -15.01 -2.35 14.77
C LEU A 346 -15.01 -3.72 15.48
N ASN A 347 -14.42 -4.74 14.84
CA ASN A 347 -14.23 -6.05 15.44
C ASN A 347 -12.88 -6.13 16.16
N LEU A 348 -12.91 -5.90 17.46
CA LEU A 348 -11.71 -5.88 18.29
C LEU A 348 -11.05 -7.26 18.38
N GLY A 349 -11.82 -8.35 18.33
CA GLY A 349 -11.29 -9.72 18.35
C GLY A 349 -10.46 -10.02 17.08
N TYR A 350 -10.94 -9.59 15.91
CA TYR A 350 -10.19 -9.75 14.66
C TYR A 350 -8.89 -8.93 14.67
N LEU A 351 -8.94 -7.69 15.16
CA LEU A 351 -7.75 -6.86 15.25
C LEU A 351 -6.72 -7.44 16.23
N ARG A 352 -7.17 -7.89 17.42
CA ARG A 352 -6.28 -8.53 18.41
C ARG A 352 -5.54 -9.71 17.79
N ASN A 353 -6.29 -10.66 17.22
CA ASN A 353 -5.71 -11.83 16.60
C ASN A 353 -4.72 -11.47 15.45
N ALA A 354 -5.07 -10.50 14.60
CA ALA A 354 -4.22 -10.06 13.51
C ALA A 354 -2.90 -9.43 14.02
N ILE A 355 -2.97 -8.59 15.04
CA ILE A 355 -1.79 -7.94 15.66
C ILE A 355 -0.90 -8.98 16.34
N GLU A 356 -1.47 -9.93 17.10
CA GLU A 356 -0.72 -10.99 17.78
C GLU A 356 0.05 -11.86 16.78
N GLN A 357 -0.61 -12.32 15.70
CA GLN A 357 0.02 -13.12 14.64
C GLN A 357 1.10 -12.34 13.89
N ASP A 358 0.85 -11.07 13.58
CA ASP A 358 1.83 -10.22 12.89
C ASP A 358 3.07 -9.98 13.76
N MET A 359 2.88 -9.71 15.06
CA MET A 359 3.99 -9.52 16.00
C MET A 359 4.81 -10.78 16.20
N GLU A 360 4.18 -11.97 16.26
CA GLU A 360 4.88 -13.24 16.32
C GLU A 360 5.75 -13.45 15.08
N ARG A 361 5.16 -13.28 13.89
CA ARG A 361 5.87 -13.37 12.61
C ARG A 361 7.00 -12.36 12.50
N ALA A 362 6.75 -11.10 12.90
CA ALA A 362 7.74 -10.04 12.84
C ALA A 362 8.95 -10.32 13.74
N ARG A 363 8.74 -10.85 14.94
CA ARG A 363 9.83 -11.26 15.85
C ARG A 363 10.65 -12.41 15.26
N HIS A 364 9.99 -13.41 14.66
CA HIS A 364 10.70 -14.50 13.98
C HIS A 364 11.56 -13.98 12.82
N VAL A 365 11.01 -13.14 11.96
CA VAL A 365 11.76 -12.49 10.86
C VAL A 365 12.88 -11.60 11.42
N GLY A 366 12.63 -10.90 12.53
CA GLY A 366 13.61 -10.09 13.24
C GLY A 366 14.83 -10.87 13.68
N GLN A 367 14.64 -12.09 14.19
CA GLN A 367 15.75 -12.99 14.54
C GLN A 367 16.59 -13.37 13.31
N VAL A 368 15.95 -13.64 12.16
CA VAL A 368 16.64 -13.98 10.92
C VAL A 368 17.51 -12.82 10.40
N PHE A 369 17.01 -11.59 10.50
CA PHE A 369 17.67 -10.38 9.97
C PHE A 369 18.47 -9.61 11.04
N ASN A 370 18.53 -10.09 12.28
CA ASN A 370 19.16 -9.42 13.42
C ASN A 370 18.59 -8.00 13.64
N VAL A 371 17.26 -7.88 13.58
CA VAL A 371 16.50 -6.66 13.82
C VAL A 371 15.54 -6.88 14.99
N GLU A 372 15.68 -6.09 16.04
CA GLU A 372 14.79 -6.10 17.19
C GLU A 372 13.44 -5.47 16.85
N VAL A 373 12.35 -6.16 17.18
CA VAL A 373 10.98 -5.62 17.08
C VAL A 373 10.53 -5.17 18.46
N LEU A 374 10.38 -3.86 18.62
CA LEU A 374 9.96 -3.24 19.88
C LEU A 374 8.48 -3.52 20.18
N GLN A 375 8.05 -3.24 21.41
CA GLN A 375 6.64 -3.37 21.77
C GLN A 375 5.77 -2.46 20.88
N PRO A 376 4.63 -2.96 20.37
CA PRO A 376 3.79 -2.20 19.46
C PRO A 376 3.11 -1.03 20.17
N LYS A 377 2.80 0.00 19.40
CA LYS A 377 2.01 1.14 19.79
C LYS A 377 0.75 1.20 18.92
N LEU A 378 -0.34 1.71 19.48
CA LEU A 378 -1.60 1.89 18.79
C LEU A 378 -1.85 3.36 18.44
N VAL A 379 -2.39 3.60 17.25
CA VAL A 379 -2.89 4.89 16.79
C VAL A 379 -4.35 4.72 16.41
N VAL A 380 -5.25 5.49 17.04
CA VAL A 380 -6.68 5.46 16.74
C VAL A 380 -7.07 6.72 15.99
N THR A 381 -7.65 6.56 14.82
CA THR A 381 -8.01 7.65 13.91
C THR A 381 -9.52 7.79 13.72
N HIS A 382 -9.96 8.87 13.05
CA HIS A 382 -11.36 9.14 12.69
C HIS A 382 -12.28 9.30 13.92
N LEU A 383 -11.74 9.75 15.05
CA LEU A 383 -12.54 9.99 16.24
C LEU A 383 -13.47 11.21 16.09
N ASP A 384 -13.15 12.12 15.18
CA ASP A 384 -13.98 13.27 14.78
C ASP A 384 -15.29 12.88 14.09
N GLN A 385 -15.35 11.66 13.54
CA GLN A 385 -16.52 11.17 12.82
C GLN A 385 -17.53 10.43 13.71
N LEU A 386 -17.18 10.16 14.96
CA LEU A 386 -18.10 9.56 15.91
C LEU A 386 -19.08 10.61 16.45
N GLY A 387 -20.34 10.19 16.61
CA GLY A 387 -21.30 10.93 17.45
C GLY A 387 -20.93 10.84 18.93
N SER A 388 -21.94 10.92 19.81
CA SER A 388 -21.74 10.81 21.27
C SER A 388 -21.29 9.40 21.68
N LYS A 389 -21.73 8.35 20.96
CA LYS A 389 -21.48 6.95 21.31
C LYS A 389 -21.09 6.10 20.09
N VAL A 390 -20.29 5.07 20.33
CA VAL A 390 -19.83 4.12 19.32
C VAL A 390 -20.16 2.67 19.72
N GLN A 391 -20.46 1.85 18.72
CA GLN A 391 -20.72 0.41 18.84
C GLN A 391 -19.49 -0.38 18.39
N PHE A 392 -19.05 -1.33 19.18
CA PHE A 392 -18.09 -2.34 18.75
C PHE A 392 -18.79 -3.66 18.40
N ALA A 393 -18.29 -4.37 17.41
CA ALA A 393 -18.89 -5.63 16.97
C ALA A 393 -18.86 -6.68 18.10
N GLY A 394 -20.04 -7.27 18.37
CA GLY A 394 -20.18 -8.25 19.43
C GLY A 394 -20.39 -7.68 20.84
N TRP A 395 -20.33 -6.37 21.02
CA TRP A 395 -20.71 -5.75 22.28
C TRP A 395 -22.21 -5.47 22.33
N SER A 396 -22.83 -5.70 23.47
CA SER A 396 -24.27 -5.49 23.67
C SER A 396 -24.65 -4.07 24.07
N TYR A 397 -23.67 -3.16 24.17
CA TYR A 397 -23.84 -1.79 24.62
C TYR A 397 -22.96 -0.83 23.81
N LEU A 398 -23.40 0.43 23.77
CA LEU A 398 -22.65 1.55 23.21
C LEU A 398 -21.72 2.12 24.29
N ILE A 399 -20.57 2.62 23.87
CA ILE A 399 -19.63 3.35 24.75
C ILE A 399 -19.55 4.81 24.34
N GLU A 400 -19.21 5.69 25.26
CA GLU A 400 -18.96 7.09 24.97
C GLU A 400 -17.77 7.23 24.01
N SER A 401 -17.91 8.05 22.98
CA SER A 401 -16.91 8.20 21.92
C SER A 401 -15.55 8.67 22.47
N GLU A 402 -15.55 9.48 23.51
CA GLU A 402 -14.34 9.91 24.20
C GLU A 402 -13.55 8.76 24.84
N ALA A 403 -14.23 7.69 25.23
CA ALA A 403 -13.62 6.49 25.80
C ALA A 403 -13.20 5.45 24.75
N ALA A 404 -13.56 5.65 23.47
CA ALA A 404 -13.36 4.66 22.41
C ALA A 404 -11.89 4.24 22.26
N ALA A 405 -10.97 5.18 22.15
CA ALA A 405 -9.55 4.89 21.98
C ALA A 405 -8.98 4.08 23.15
N LYS A 406 -9.33 4.45 24.37
CA LYS A 406 -8.92 3.73 25.60
C LYS A 406 -9.50 2.31 25.64
N ALA A 407 -10.78 2.17 25.28
CA ALA A 407 -11.44 0.86 25.24
C ALA A 407 -10.80 -0.08 24.19
N ILE A 408 -10.45 0.45 23.01
CA ILE A 408 -9.73 -0.27 21.98
C ILE A 408 -8.36 -0.72 22.48
N GLY A 409 -7.55 0.20 23.03
CA GLY A 409 -6.22 -0.11 23.55
C GLY A 409 -6.25 -1.16 24.66
N ASN A 410 -7.16 -1.05 25.61
CA ASN A 410 -7.33 -2.00 26.70
C ASN A 410 -7.70 -3.41 26.19
N PHE A 411 -8.63 -3.49 25.23
CA PHE A 411 -9.03 -4.77 24.67
C PHE A 411 -7.90 -5.45 23.88
N LEU A 412 -7.16 -4.66 23.09
CA LEU A 412 -6.05 -5.15 22.29
C LEU A 412 -4.78 -5.41 23.13
N GLU A 413 -4.72 -4.95 24.36
CA GLU A 413 -3.53 -4.97 25.24
C GLU A 413 -2.33 -4.26 24.58
N VAL A 414 -2.61 -3.17 23.82
CA VAL A 414 -1.61 -2.34 23.15
C VAL A 414 -1.79 -0.89 23.59
N SER A 415 -0.68 -0.27 24.01
CA SER A 415 -0.69 1.13 24.47
C SER A 415 -1.10 2.07 23.35
N VAL A 416 -2.11 2.92 23.60
CA VAL A 416 -2.53 3.97 22.67
C VAL A 416 -1.56 5.13 22.78
N SER A 417 -0.74 5.32 21.76
CA SER A 417 0.26 6.39 21.73
C SER A 417 -0.25 7.68 21.12
N HIS A 418 -1.14 7.57 20.12
CA HIS A 418 -1.69 8.73 19.41
C HIS A 418 -3.16 8.52 19.07
N VAL A 419 -3.87 9.63 18.94
CA VAL A 419 -5.26 9.70 18.48
C VAL A 419 -5.39 10.81 17.43
N SER A 420 -6.37 10.67 16.49
CA SER A 420 -6.64 11.70 15.50
C SER A 420 -8.12 12.11 15.50
N TYR A 421 -8.34 13.42 15.48
CA TYR A 421 -9.63 14.08 15.42
C TYR A 421 -9.81 14.91 14.16
N GLY A 422 -9.24 14.48 13.03
CA GLY A 422 -9.34 15.12 11.75
C GLY A 422 -8.31 14.61 10.73
N PRO A 423 -8.36 15.12 9.48
CA PRO A 423 -7.58 14.58 8.37
C PRO A 423 -6.15 15.14 8.26
N GLU A 424 -5.76 16.15 9.05
CA GLU A 424 -4.47 16.80 8.94
C GLU A 424 -3.50 16.39 10.06
N ALA A 425 -2.20 16.49 9.81
CA ALA A 425 -1.17 16.18 10.81
C ALA A 425 -1.33 16.97 12.14
N LYS A 426 -1.87 18.18 12.11
CA LYS A 426 -2.17 18.99 13.32
C LYS A 426 -3.28 18.40 14.17
N ASP A 427 -4.12 17.53 13.62
CA ASP A 427 -5.26 16.89 14.31
C ASP A 427 -4.82 15.61 15.04
N VAL A 428 -3.58 15.16 14.83
CA VAL A 428 -2.97 14.05 15.55
C VAL A 428 -2.41 14.54 16.88
N ARG A 429 -2.79 13.85 17.97
CA ARG A 429 -2.38 14.18 19.36
C ARG A 429 -1.71 12.97 19.99
N GLU A 430 -0.68 13.20 20.79
CA GLU A 430 -0.11 12.18 21.67
C GLU A 430 -1.11 11.85 22.78
N SER A 431 -1.26 10.57 23.08
CA SER A 431 -2.15 10.12 24.17
C SER A 431 -1.48 10.36 25.53
N ALA A 432 -2.21 10.91 26.50
CA ALA A 432 -1.72 11.19 27.85
C ALA A 432 -1.31 9.93 28.65
N SER A 433 -1.49 8.73 28.11
CA SER A 433 -1.12 7.47 28.78
C SER A 433 0.37 7.08 28.62
N GLU A 434 1.20 7.88 27.96
CA GLU A 434 2.66 7.67 27.85
C GLU A 434 3.50 8.59 28.80
N LEU A 435 2.88 9.33 29.72
CA LEU A 435 3.58 10.14 30.73
C LEU A 435 3.63 9.36 32.06
#